data_372f8e53485edf68d6d809a095e19e1b
#
_entry.id   372f8e53485edf68d6d809a095e19e1b
#
_cell.length_a   1.000
_cell.length_b   1.000
_cell.length_c   1.000
_cell.angle_alpha   90.00
_cell.angle_beta   90.00
_cell.angle_gamma   90.00
#
_symmetry.space_group_name_H-M   'P 1'
#
loop_
_entity.id
_entity.type
_entity.pdbx_description
1 polymer ?
#
loop_
_entity_poly.entity_id
_entity_poly.type
_entity_poly.pdbx_seq_one_letter_code
_entity_poly.pdbx_strand_id
1 'polypeptide(L)'
;MIKNAEPCTVAGADPRGLPDYQALCEEMARLGHPACPDVQWRCVEQRCLRLFACNGPDLQTATWYVLARSHLDGLDGLVQGLNVMETLVAAGANPWPRGLSARADIFRRLFVLLQAALRSTALDAGDLPRLGLIDRHLVHLHQRLIGQPAGTVNSLEGLRQQIARLACRTEREAQERAGRGAHTSIRPPDAHAAEHDALPGIGRVIEGATQPGTKLTANRRRAAWLAALTVALLVLLAAFTGR
;
A
#
# COMPACT_ATOMS: atom_id res chain seq x y z
N MET A 1 -27.28 8.36 -25.47
CA MET A 1 -26.36 9.47 -25.81
C MET A 1 -25.45 9.67 -24.58
N ILE A 2 -24.28 9.06 -24.57
CA ILE A 2 -23.27 9.22 -23.53
C ILE A 2 -22.46 10.44 -23.92
N LYS A 3 -22.63 11.55 -23.19
CA LYS A 3 -21.78 12.74 -23.34
C LYS A 3 -20.35 12.35 -22.99
N ASN A 4 -19.43 12.52 -23.94
CA ASN A 4 -18.00 12.43 -23.75
C ASN A 4 -17.59 13.34 -22.59
N ALA A 5 -17.24 12.75 -21.45
CA ALA A 5 -16.63 13.48 -20.34
C ALA A 5 -15.19 13.79 -20.76
N GLU A 6 -14.90 15.05 -21.03
CA GLU A 6 -13.53 15.53 -21.17
C GLU A 6 -12.75 15.26 -19.86
N PRO A 7 -11.48 14.84 -19.93
CA PRO A 7 -10.68 14.59 -18.74
C PRO A 7 -10.50 15.90 -17.98
N CYS A 8 -11.07 15.98 -16.78
CA CYS A 8 -10.99 17.12 -15.91
C CYS A 8 -9.55 17.30 -15.40
N THR A 9 -8.81 18.22 -16.00
CA THR A 9 -7.40 18.56 -15.66
C THR A 9 -7.29 19.56 -14.50
N VAL A 10 -8.35 19.76 -13.73
CA VAL A 10 -8.38 20.74 -12.63
C VAL A 10 -8.21 19.99 -11.30
N ALA A 11 -7.37 20.53 -10.41
CA ALA A 11 -7.30 20.08 -9.01
C ALA A 11 -8.70 19.95 -8.42
N GLY A 12 -8.96 18.86 -7.70
CA GLY A 12 -10.30 18.49 -7.25
C GLY A 12 -11.05 19.64 -6.59
N ALA A 13 -12.21 19.93 -7.15
CA ALA A 13 -13.16 20.89 -6.58
C ALA A 13 -13.82 20.31 -5.32
N ASP A 14 -14.75 21.04 -4.71
CA ASP A 14 -15.53 20.55 -3.56
C ASP A 14 -16.41 19.35 -4.00
N PRO A 15 -16.16 18.13 -3.50
CA PRO A 15 -16.88 16.94 -3.94
C PRO A 15 -18.20 16.71 -3.19
N ARG A 16 -18.54 17.51 -2.19
CA ARG A 16 -19.66 17.27 -1.26
C ARG A 16 -21.04 17.15 -1.93
N GLY A 17 -21.20 17.77 -3.10
CA GLY A 17 -22.42 17.65 -3.90
C GLY A 17 -22.52 16.39 -4.74
N LEU A 18 -21.49 15.55 -4.78
CA LEU A 18 -21.45 14.37 -5.63
C LEU A 18 -21.98 13.12 -4.91
N PRO A 19 -22.81 12.30 -5.56
CA PRO A 19 -23.40 11.11 -4.93
C PRO A 19 -22.36 10.09 -4.44
N ASP A 20 -21.30 9.88 -5.21
CA ASP A 20 -20.21 8.98 -4.81
C ASP A 20 -19.48 9.49 -3.57
N TYR A 21 -19.34 10.80 -3.37
CA TYR A 21 -18.73 11.36 -2.16
C TYR A 21 -19.64 11.17 -0.94
N GLN A 22 -20.94 11.39 -1.07
CA GLN A 22 -21.91 11.15 0.01
C GLN A 22 -21.89 9.69 0.46
N ALA A 23 -21.93 8.76 -0.50
CA ALA A 23 -21.84 7.34 -0.21
C ALA A 23 -20.47 6.93 0.40
N LEU A 24 -19.37 7.61 0.07
CA LEU A 24 -18.09 7.44 0.75
C LEU A 24 -18.15 7.93 2.20
N CYS A 25 -18.78 9.07 2.47
CA CYS A 25 -18.97 9.57 3.84
C CYS A 25 -19.73 8.56 4.71
N GLU A 26 -20.79 7.96 4.19
CA GLU A 26 -21.57 6.93 4.87
C GLU A 26 -20.74 5.68 5.17
N GLU A 27 -19.97 5.21 4.18
CA GLU A 27 -19.09 4.05 4.31
C GLU A 27 -17.96 4.31 5.32
N MET A 28 -17.32 5.47 5.26
CA MET A 28 -16.23 5.85 6.14
C MET A 28 -16.70 6.20 7.58
N ALA A 29 -17.97 6.53 7.78
CA ALA A 29 -18.55 6.70 9.11
C ALA A 29 -18.55 5.38 9.91
N ARG A 30 -18.56 4.24 9.24
CA ARG A 30 -18.48 2.91 9.88
C ARG A 30 -17.19 2.68 10.67
N LEU A 31 -16.08 3.31 10.27
CA LEU A 31 -14.78 3.17 10.97
C LEU A 31 -14.80 3.59 12.45
N GLY A 32 -15.76 4.37 12.88
CA GLY A 32 -15.88 4.82 14.27
C GLY A 32 -17.14 4.32 14.96
N HIS A 33 -17.92 3.47 14.30
CA HIS A 33 -19.19 3.01 14.85
C HIS A 33 -18.98 1.89 15.88
N PRO A 34 -19.60 1.97 17.08
CA PRO A 34 -19.42 0.94 18.14
C PRO A 34 -19.81 -0.47 17.71
N ALA A 35 -20.78 -0.61 16.80
CA ALA A 35 -21.19 -1.90 16.25
C ALA A 35 -20.21 -2.44 15.17
N CYS A 36 -19.16 -1.69 14.82
CA CYS A 36 -18.11 -2.06 13.89
C CYS A 36 -18.57 -2.83 12.65
N PRO A 37 -19.52 -2.32 11.85
CA PRO A 37 -19.80 -2.96 10.57
C PRO A 37 -18.56 -2.84 9.68
N ASP A 38 -18.21 -3.93 9.01
CA ASP A 38 -17.04 -3.96 8.13
C ASP A 38 -17.16 -2.92 7.01
N VAL A 39 -16.08 -2.16 6.82
CA VAL A 39 -15.97 -1.22 5.70
C VAL A 39 -15.72 -1.99 4.40
N GLN A 40 -16.50 -1.67 3.37
CA GLN A 40 -16.37 -2.27 2.04
C GLN A 40 -15.23 -1.61 1.26
N TRP A 41 -13.97 -1.92 1.61
CA TRP A 41 -12.78 -1.24 1.06
C TRP A 41 -12.72 -1.24 -0.47
N ARG A 42 -13.18 -2.30 -1.12
CA ARG A 42 -13.25 -2.35 -2.58
C ARG A 42 -14.24 -1.32 -3.16
N CYS A 43 -15.37 -1.13 -2.49
CA CYS A 43 -16.34 -0.09 -2.88
C CYS A 43 -15.75 1.31 -2.64
N VAL A 44 -15.03 1.51 -1.53
CA VAL A 44 -14.32 2.78 -1.24
C VAL A 44 -13.34 3.09 -2.36
N GLU A 45 -12.45 2.15 -2.73
CA GLU A 45 -11.49 2.31 -3.82
C GLU A 45 -12.17 2.73 -5.13
N GLN A 46 -13.19 1.98 -5.57
CA GLN A 46 -13.89 2.23 -6.82
C GLN A 46 -14.56 3.61 -6.86
N ARG A 47 -15.19 4.04 -5.75
CA ARG A 47 -15.81 5.37 -5.65
C ARG A 47 -14.77 6.49 -5.68
N CYS A 48 -13.63 6.31 -4.99
CA CYS A 48 -12.52 7.25 -5.06
C CYS A 48 -12.02 7.42 -6.50
N LEU A 49 -11.81 6.31 -7.22
CA LEU A 49 -11.36 6.36 -8.61
C LEU A 49 -12.38 7.06 -9.54
N ARG A 50 -13.69 6.85 -9.32
CA ARG A 50 -14.71 7.58 -10.08
C ARG A 50 -14.69 9.09 -9.78
N LEU A 51 -14.52 9.47 -8.51
CA LEU A 51 -14.39 10.87 -8.12
C LEU A 51 -13.14 11.52 -8.72
N PHE A 52 -12.00 10.80 -8.74
CA PHE A 52 -10.79 11.28 -9.40
C PHE A 52 -11.01 11.55 -10.90
N ALA A 53 -11.80 10.69 -11.56
CA ALA A 53 -12.09 10.83 -12.98
C ALA A 53 -13.07 11.98 -13.29
N CYS A 54 -14.06 12.26 -12.43
CA CYS A 54 -15.12 13.24 -12.72
C CYS A 54 -14.89 14.62 -12.06
N ASN A 55 -14.23 14.67 -10.90
CA ASN A 55 -14.02 15.89 -10.12
C ASN A 55 -12.53 16.31 -10.03
N GLY A 56 -11.62 15.43 -10.42
CA GLY A 56 -10.22 15.54 -10.07
C GLY A 56 -9.95 15.10 -8.62
N PRO A 57 -8.70 14.78 -8.28
CA PRO A 57 -8.33 14.34 -6.95
C PRO A 57 -8.42 15.50 -5.94
N ASP A 58 -9.16 15.31 -4.87
CA ASP A 58 -9.20 16.16 -3.70
C ASP A 58 -8.51 15.46 -2.51
N LEU A 59 -8.15 16.24 -1.49
CA LEU A 59 -7.36 15.71 -0.36
C LEU A 59 -8.14 14.67 0.46
N GLN A 60 -9.45 14.88 0.68
CA GLN A 60 -10.26 13.96 1.48
C GLN A 60 -10.44 12.62 0.77
N THR A 61 -10.79 12.65 -0.51
CA THR A 61 -10.96 11.43 -1.31
C THR A 61 -9.63 10.70 -1.49
N ALA A 62 -8.52 11.43 -1.65
CA ALA A 62 -7.19 10.83 -1.72
C ALA A 62 -6.80 10.10 -0.42
N THR A 63 -7.12 10.65 0.75
CA THR A 63 -6.86 9.94 2.02
C THR A 63 -7.67 8.66 2.17
N TRP A 64 -8.92 8.64 1.75
CA TRP A 64 -9.75 7.43 1.73
C TRP A 64 -9.23 6.39 0.75
N TYR A 65 -8.71 6.83 -0.40
CA TYR A 65 -8.05 5.96 -1.35
C TYR A 65 -6.79 5.31 -0.76
N VAL A 66 -5.93 6.08 -0.06
CA VAL A 66 -4.75 5.53 0.64
C VAL A 66 -5.16 4.43 1.62
N LEU A 67 -6.19 4.68 2.44
CA LEU A 67 -6.70 3.70 3.39
C LEU A 67 -7.25 2.45 2.69
N ALA A 68 -8.07 2.63 1.66
CA ALA A 68 -8.62 1.50 0.91
C ALA A 68 -7.50 0.63 0.29
N ARG A 69 -6.50 1.25 -0.32
CA ARG A 69 -5.35 0.52 -0.87
C ARG A 69 -4.57 -0.23 0.19
N SER A 70 -4.34 0.40 1.36
CA SER A 70 -3.62 -0.27 2.46
C SER A 70 -4.37 -1.48 3.02
N HIS A 71 -5.71 -1.47 3.03
CA HIS A 71 -6.52 -2.62 3.46
C HIS A 71 -6.66 -3.70 2.38
N LEU A 72 -6.65 -3.34 1.10
CA LEU A 72 -6.83 -4.28 -0.01
C LEU A 72 -5.54 -5.01 -0.39
N ASP A 73 -4.44 -4.29 -0.44
CA ASP A 73 -3.16 -4.80 -0.94
C ASP A 73 -1.99 -4.58 0.05
N GLY A 74 -2.29 -4.33 1.33
CA GLY A 74 -1.28 -4.22 2.39
C GLY A 74 -0.24 -3.14 2.12
N LEU A 75 1.06 -3.45 2.31
CA LEU A 75 2.14 -2.49 2.11
C LEU A 75 2.28 -2.04 0.65
N ASP A 76 2.05 -2.91 -0.34
CA ASP A 76 2.09 -2.52 -1.75
C ASP A 76 1.00 -1.50 -2.08
N GLY A 77 -0.21 -1.71 -1.54
CA GLY A 77 -1.31 -0.77 -1.66
C GLY A 77 -1.02 0.56 -0.96
N LEU A 78 -0.39 0.51 0.21
CA LEU A 78 0.01 1.72 0.94
C LEU A 78 1.04 2.55 0.15
N VAL A 79 2.06 1.91 -0.44
CA VAL A 79 3.04 2.58 -1.32
C VAL A 79 2.34 3.29 -2.48
N GLN A 80 1.40 2.60 -3.16
CA GLN A 80 0.65 3.18 -4.28
C GLN A 80 -0.21 4.36 -3.84
N GLY A 81 -0.93 4.22 -2.71
CA GLY A 81 -1.75 5.28 -2.16
C GLY A 81 -0.95 6.52 -1.78
N LEU A 82 0.19 6.33 -1.10
CA LEU A 82 1.08 7.43 -0.71
C LEU A 82 1.68 8.15 -1.92
N ASN A 83 2.00 7.43 -3.00
CA ASN A 83 2.46 8.04 -4.25
C ASN A 83 1.41 8.99 -4.85
N VAL A 84 0.13 8.59 -4.86
CA VAL A 84 -0.97 9.45 -5.30
C VAL A 84 -1.08 10.69 -4.41
N MET A 85 -1.01 10.51 -3.09
CA MET A 85 -1.06 11.61 -2.12
C MET A 85 0.11 12.58 -2.30
N GLU A 86 1.32 12.08 -2.48
CA GLU A 86 2.52 12.88 -2.72
C GLU A 86 2.39 13.71 -4.00
N THR A 87 1.93 13.09 -5.09
CA THR A 87 1.68 13.77 -6.37
C THR A 87 0.66 14.89 -6.21
N LEU A 88 -0.44 14.64 -5.49
CA LEU A 88 -1.46 15.65 -5.22
C LEU A 88 -0.92 16.85 -4.44
N VAL A 89 -0.09 16.60 -3.43
CA VAL A 89 0.50 17.66 -2.60
C VAL A 89 1.63 18.39 -3.33
N ALA A 90 2.38 17.69 -4.19
CA ALA A 90 3.49 18.25 -4.95
C ALA A 90 3.07 19.18 -6.09
N ALA A 91 1.92 18.94 -6.69
CA ALA A 91 1.45 19.67 -7.87
C ALA A 91 1.19 21.18 -7.67
N GLY A 92 1.38 21.71 -6.44
CA GLY A 92 1.10 23.12 -6.12
C GLY A 92 -0.38 23.50 -6.29
N ALA A 93 -1.18 22.58 -6.77
CA ALA A 93 -2.62 22.69 -6.77
C ALA A 93 -3.11 22.80 -5.32
N ASN A 94 -4.03 23.68 -5.06
CA ASN A 94 -4.65 23.79 -3.73
C ASN A 94 -5.97 22.98 -3.74
N PRO A 95 -5.89 21.63 -3.68
CA PRO A 95 -7.08 20.79 -3.75
C PRO A 95 -7.99 21.07 -2.56
N TRP A 96 -9.25 20.80 -2.73
CA TRP A 96 -10.22 20.88 -1.64
C TRP A 96 -9.85 19.92 -0.49
N PRO A 97 -10.05 20.31 0.78
CA PRO A 97 -10.48 21.61 1.29
C PRO A 97 -9.34 22.64 1.30
N ARG A 98 -9.68 23.91 1.07
CA ARG A 98 -8.68 25.01 1.01
C ARG A 98 -8.22 25.48 2.38
N GLY A 99 -9.01 25.24 3.42
CA GLY A 99 -8.69 25.67 4.80
C GLY A 99 -7.55 24.86 5.42
N LEU A 100 -6.54 25.53 5.96
CA LEU A 100 -5.35 24.89 6.57
C LEU A 100 -5.74 23.95 7.71
N SER A 101 -6.67 24.36 8.60
CA SER A 101 -7.11 23.53 9.73
C SER A 101 -7.79 22.23 9.22
N ALA A 102 -8.71 22.33 8.26
CA ALA A 102 -9.39 21.17 7.70
C ALA A 102 -8.40 20.20 7.02
N ARG A 103 -7.41 20.73 6.30
CA ARG A 103 -6.35 19.91 5.69
C ARG A 103 -5.50 19.20 6.76
N ALA A 104 -5.13 19.92 7.80
CA ALA A 104 -4.37 19.39 8.92
C ALA A 104 -5.12 18.24 9.61
N ASP A 105 -6.44 18.38 9.83
CA ASP A 105 -7.28 17.36 10.44
C ASP A 105 -7.39 16.10 9.57
N ILE A 106 -7.50 16.27 8.25
CA ILE A 106 -7.52 15.16 7.28
C ILE A 106 -6.22 14.36 7.36
N PHE A 107 -5.07 15.02 7.29
CA PHE A 107 -3.77 14.35 7.38
C PHE A 107 -3.57 13.66 8.73
N ARG A 108 -3.87 14.36 9.83
CA ARG A 108 -3.76 13.80 11.18
C ARG A 108 -4.58 12.52 11.30
N ARG A 109 -5.84 12.54 10.83
CA ARG A 109 -6.72 11.37 10.86
C ARG A 109 -6.15 10.23 10.00
N LEU A 110 -5.64 10.52 8.80
CA LEU A 110 -4.98 9.52 7.96
C LEU A 110 -3.83 8.83 8.69
N PHE A 111 -2.90 9.61 9.26
CA PHE A 111 -1.71 9.04 9.89
C PHE A 111 -2.06 8.20 11.13
N VAL A 112 -3.06 8.59 11.91
CA VAL A 112 -3.56 7.81 13.05
C VAL A 112 -4.18 6.47 12.58
N LEU A 113 -4.97 6.48 11.51
CA LEU A 113 -5.58 5.28 10.96
C LEU A 113 -4.54 4.33 10.36
N LEU A 114 -3.55 4.85 9.64
CA LEU A 114 -2.43 4.06 9.12
C LEU A 114 -1.59 3.44 10.24
N GLN A 115 -1.34 4.19 11.32
CA GLN A 115 -0.67 3.64 12.50
C GLN A 115 -1.45 2.47 13.10
N ALA A 116 -2.78 2.57 13.14
CA ALA A 116 -3.64 1.49 13.63
C ALA A 116 -3.59 0.26 12.72
N ALA A 117 -3.69 0.44 11.40
CA ALA A 117 -3.61 -0.63 10.42
C ALA A 117 -2.27 -1.37 10.46
N LEU A 118 -1.15 -0.65 10.55
CA LEU A 118 0.19 -1.24 10.59
C LEU A 118 0.48 -2.02 11.87
N ARG A 119 -0.23 -1.75 12.98
CA ARG A 119 -0.06 -2.53 14.22
C ARG A 119 -0.50 -3.98 14.10
N SER A 120 -1.48 -4.26 13.27
CA SER A 120 -2.05 -5.60 13.05
C SER A 120 -1.41 -6.34 11.86
N THR A 121 -0.48 -5.71 11.14
CA THR A 121 0.15 -6.30 9.96
C THR A 121 1.27 -7.25 10.38
N ALA A 122 1.17 -8.51 9.96
CA ALA A 122 2.28 -9.45 10.04
C ALA A 122 3.28 -9.12 8.92
N LEU A 123 4.56 -9.00 9.29
CA LEU A 123 5.64 -8.62 8.39
C LEU A 123 6.70 -9.71 8.31
N ASP A 124 7.33 -9.83 7.15
CA ASP A 124 8.48 -10.70 6.94
C ASP A 124 9.68 -9.95 6.33
N ALA A 125 10.81 -10.64 6.16
CA ALA A 125 12.02 -10.03 5.60
C ALA A 125 11.82 -9.47 4.17
N GLY A 126 10.90 -10.02 3.40
CA GLY A 126 10.56 -9.55 2.05
C GLY A 126 9.83 -8.21 2.05
N ASP A 127 9.33 -7.75 3.20
CA ASP A 127 8.63 -6.48 3.35
C ASP A 127 9.55 -5.28 3.62
N LEU A 128 10.81 -5.53 3.98
CA LEU A 128 11.78 -4.46 4.29
C LEU A 128 11.93 -3.41 3.18
N PRO A 129 12.05 -3.78 1.90
CA PRO A 129 12.11 -2.78 0.82
C PRO A 129 10.85 -1.91 0.74
N ARG A 130 9.66 -2.48 1.02
CA ARG A 130 8.37 -1.76 1.03
C ARG A 130 8.31 -0.77 2.17
N LEU A 131 8.74 -1.16 3.37
CA LEU A 131 8.83 -0.25 4.52
C LEU A 131 9.76 0.94 4.21
N GLY A 132 10.89 0.69 3.55
CA GLY A 132 11.81 1.75 3.09
C GLY A 132 11.18 2.70 2.07
N LEU A 133 10.36 2.18 1.14
CA LEU A 133 9.61 3.02 0.18
C LEU A 133 8.55 3.86 0.89
N ILE A 134 7.82 3.29 1.84
CA ILE A 134 6.81 4.00 2.63
C ILE A 134 7.47 5.14 3.41
N ASP A 135 8.58 4.89 4.12
CA ASP A 135 9.28 5.95 4.85
C ASP A 135 9.74 7.08 3.92
N ARG A 136 10.24 6.76 2.73
CA ARG A 136 10.63 7.75 1.72
C ARG A 136 9.45 8.66 1.33
N HIS A 137 8.28 8.09 1.02
CA HIS A 137 7.08 8.88 0.73
C HIS A 137 6.67 9.77 1.92
N LEU A 138 6.77 9.26 3.14
CA LEU A 138 6.46 10.03 4.34
C LEU A 138 7.48 11.16 4.58
N VAL A 139 8.76 10.98 4.25
CA VAL A 139 9.78 12.05 4.28
C VAL A 139 9.39 13.16 3.30
N HIS A 140 9.03 12.82 2.07
CA HIS A 140 8.62 13.81 1.07
C HIS A 140 7.35 14.54 1.49
N LEU A 141 6.35 13.82 2.02
CA LEU A 141 5.15 14.45 2.59
C LEU A 141 5.49 15.37 3.76
N HIS A 142 6.40 14.97 4.65
CA HIS A 142 6.85 15.81 5.76
C HIS A 142 7.40 17.14 5.26
N GLN A 143 8.28 17.11 4.25
CA GLN A 143 8.85 18.33 3.66
C GLN A 143 7.78 19.26 3.08
N ARG A 144 6.70 18.71 2.50
CA ARG A 144 5.58 19.47 1.94
C ARG A 144 4.60 19.99 3.00
N LEU A 145 4.57 19.35 4.17
CA LEU A 145 3.72 19.74 5.30
C LEU A 145 4.41 20.68 6.29
N ILE A 146 5.63 21.13 6.00
CA ILE A 146 6.30 22.18 6.77
C ILE A 146 5.41 23.44 6.72
N GLY A 147 5.08 23.99 7.90
CA GLY A 147 4.14 25.11 8.06
C GLY A 147 2.69 24.71 8.35
N GLN A 148 2.38 23.41 8.37
CA GLN A 148 1.10 22.92 8.89
C GLN A 148 1.10 22.90 10.43
N PRO A 149 -0.09 22.89 11.09
CA PRO A 149 -0.19 22.80 12.53
C PRO A 149 0.63 21.65 13.13
N ALA A 150 1.29 21.89 14.26
CA ALA A 150 2.21 20.95 14.91
C ALA A 150 1.62 19.55 15.13
N GLY A 151 0.32 19.43 15.40
CA GLY A 151 -0.35 18.15 15.58
C GLY A 151 -0.32 17.25 14.35
N THR A 152 -0.30 17.81 13.14
CA THR A 152 -0.17 17.07 11.88
C THR A 152 1.24 16.51 11.72
N VAL A 153 2.23 17.36 11.95
CA VAL A 153 3.65 16.99 11.85
C VAL A 153 3.98 15.91 12.88
N ASN A 154 3.51 16.05 14.12
CA ASN A 154 3.72 15.05 15.17
C ASN A 154 3.08 13.70 14.85
N SER A 155 1.88 13.68 14.24
CA SER A 155 1.22 12.45 13.84
C SER A 155 1.97 11.74 12.70
N LEU A 156 2.51 12.50 11.75
CA LEU A 156 3.35 11.97 10.68
C LEU A 156 4.65 11.39 11.23
N GLU A 157 5.31 12.11 12.12
CA GLU A 157 6.54 11.64 12.75
C GLU A 157 6.31 10.37 13.59
N GLY A 158 5.19 10.30 14.31
CA GLY A 158 4.78 9.10 15.04
C GLY A 158 4.59 7.88 14.10
N LEU A 159 4.04 8.10 12.90
CA LEU A 159 3.92 7.05 11.88
C LEU A 159 5.29 6.61 11.36
N ARG A 160 6.19 7.55 11.06
CA ARG A 160 7.55 7.24 10.61
C ARG A 160 8.34 6.45 11.66
N GLN A 161 8.26 6.86 12.92
CA GLN A 161 8.89 6.13 14.02
C GLN A 161 8.33 4.70 14.18
N GLN A 162 7.04 4.50 13.94
CA GLN A 162 6.44 3.18 13.94
C GLN A 162 7.01 2.31 12.81
N ILE A 163 7.13 2.84 11.60
CA ILE A 163 7.71 2.13 10.44
C ILE A 163 9.16 1.76 10.72
N ALA A 164 9.96 2.68 11.27
CA ALA A 164 11.34 2.39 11.64
C ALA A 164 11.43 1.25 12.67
N ARG A 165 10.57 1.27 13.70
CA ARG A 165 10.50 0.17 14.69
C ARG A 165 10.10 -1.16 14.07
N LEU A 166 9.14 -1.15 13.13
CA LEU A 166 8.72 -2.35 12.40
C LEU A 166 9.87 -2.90 11.56
N ALA A 167 10.58 -2.06 10.82
CA ALA A 167 11.74 -2.46 10.02
C ALA A 167 12.83 -3.11 10.89
N CYS A 168 13.27 -2.44 11.97
CA CYS A 168 14.27 -2.98 12.89
C CYS A 168 13.86 -4.33 13.52
N ARG A 169 12.57 -4.48 13.86
CA ARG A 169 12.06 -5.75 14.40
C ARG A 169 12.12 -6.85 13.35
N THR A 170 11.66 -6.57 12.13
CA THR A 170 11.64 -7.53 11.02
C THR A 170 13.06 -7.96 10.63
N GLU A 171 14.01 -7.02 10.58
CA GLU A 171 15.43 -7.32 10.33
C GLU A 171 16.02 -8.26 11.39
N ARG A 172 15.78 -7.95 12.66
CA ARG A 172 16.27 -8.80 13.77
C ARG A 172 15.68 -10.21 13.71
N GLU A 173 14.36 -10.34 13.50
CA GLU A 173 13.70 -11.63 13.36
C GLU A 173 14.23 -12.43 12.16
N ALA A 174 14.56 -11.76 11.05
CA ALA A 174 15.18 -12.38 9.89
C ALA A 174 16.59 -12.90 10.19
N GLN A 175 17.42 -12.12 10.90
CA GLN A 175 18.76 -12.51 11.32
C GLN A 175 18.74 -13.70 12.28
N GLU A 176 17.82 -13.71 13.25
CA GLU A 176 17.66 -14.82 14.20
C GLU A 176 17.23 -16.12 13.51
N ARG A 177 16.37 -16.04 12.49
CA ARG A 177 15.97 -17.21 11.69
C ARG A 177 17.15 -17.74 10.87
N ALA A 178 17.93 -16.86 10.23
CA ALA A 178 19.13 -17.23 9.48
C ALA A 178 20.19 -17.88 10.39
N GLY A 179 20.42 -17.34 11.58
CA GLY A 179 21.36 -17.90 12.56
C GLY A 179 20.96 -19.31 13.06
N ARG A 180 19.66 -19.52 13.31
CA ARG A 180 19.14 -20.86 13.71
C ARG A 180 19.27 -21.88 12.59
N GLY A 181 19.06 -21.50 11.34
CA GLY A 181 19.25 -22.38 10.17
C GLY A 181 20.71 -22.83 9.99
N ALA A 182 21.66 -21.95 10.29
CA ALA A 182 23.11 -22.27 10.21
C ALA A 182 23.55 -23.25 11.26
N HIS A 183 22.98 -23.20 12.48
CA HIS A 183 23.33 -24.15 13.56
C HIS A 183 22.76 -25.56 13.37
N THR A 184 21.71 -25.74 12.58
CA THR A 184 21.12 -27.07 12.34
C THR A 184 21.86 -27.84 11.24
N SER A 185 22.74 -27.20 10.47
CA SER A 185 23.50 -27.83 9.37
C SER A 185 24.83 -28.45 9.82
N ILE A 186 25.25 -28.31 11.07
CA ILE A 186 26.51 -28.96 11.57
C ILE A 186 26.12 -30.17 12.43
N ARG A 187 25.60 -31.22 11.79
CA ARG A 187 25.68 -32.58 12.35
C ARG A 187 26.98 -33.18 11.82
N PRO A 188 27.93 -33.55 12.69
CA PRO A 188 29.10 -34.29 12.25
C PRO A 188 28.66 -35.63 11.66
N PRO A 189 29.32 -36.13 10.61
CA PRO A 189 29.07 -37.49 10.17
C PRO A 189 29.54 -38.42 11.27
N ASP A 190 28.60 -39.15 11.87
CA ASP A 190 28.91 -40.26 12.78
C ASP A 190 29.71 -41.28 11.99
N ALA A 191 31.03 -41.31 12.26
CA ALA A 191 31.92 -42.36 11.87
C ALA A 191 31.69 -43.55 12.81
N HIS A 192 30.89 -44.51 12.40
CA HIS A 192 31.09 -45.89 12.81
C HIS A 192 30.61 -46.79 11.67
N ALA A 193 31.65 -47.38 11.08
CA ALA A 193 31.58 -48.50 10.17
C ALA A 193 30.94 -49.72 10.84
N ALA A 194 30.25 -50.50 10.05
CA ALA A 194 30.39 -51.97 10.09
C ALA A 194 29.84 -52.52 8.78
N GLU A 195 30.73 -53.18 8.09
CA GLU A 195 30.50 -54.15 7.03
C GLU A 195 29.34 -55.09 7.33
N HIS A 196 28.52 -55.37 6.33
CA HIS A 196 28.15 -56.74 5.91
C HIS A 196 27.36 -56.67 4.59
N ASP A 197 28.01 -57.12 3.58
CA ASP A 197 27.81 -58.18 2.61
C ASP A 197 26.39 -58.42 2.03
N ALA A 198 26.42 -58.71 0.67
CA ALA A 198 25.51 -59.50 -0.14
C ALA A 198 24.28 -58.87 -0.84
N LEU A 199 24.52 -58.49 -2.08
CA LEU A 199 23.93 -58.90 -3.36
C LEU A 199 22.38 -58.92 -3.60
N PRO A 200 21.92 -59.02 -4.90
CA PRO A 200 21.19 -57.95 -5.56
C PRO A 200 19.78 -58.42 -5.94
N GLY A 201 18.88 -57.49 -6.19
CA GLY A 201 17.51 -57.81 -6.68
C GLY A 201 16.74 -56.62 -7.23
N ILE A 202 16.88 -56.45 -8.49
CA ILE A 202 15.83 -56.17 -9.54
C ILE A 202 14.61 -55.32 -9.10
N GLY A 203 14.49 -54.18 -9.74
CA GLY A 203 13.30 -53.71 -10.44
C GLY A 203 12.20 -52.97 -9.72
N ARG A 204 12.05 -51.74 -10.01
CA ARG A 204 10.88 -51.22 -10.74
C ARG A 204 10.88 -49.69 -10.85
N VAL A 205 10.86 -49.27 -12.08
CA VAL A 205 10.49 -47.92 -12.56
C VAL A 205 9.07 -47.61 -12.12
N ILE A 206 8.83 -46.48 -11.47
CA ILE A 206 7.56 -45.76 -11.59
C ILE A 206 7.90 -44.26 -11.73
N GLU A 207 7.69 -43.79 -12.95
CA GLU A 207 7.50 -42.38 -13.29
C GLU A 207 6.31 -41.82 -12.49
N GLY A 208 6.55 -40.67 -11.87
CA GLY A 208 5.50 -39.86 -11.26
C GLY A 208 5.85 -38.41 -11.41
N ALA A 209 5.62 -37.90 -12.62
CA ALA A 209 5.72 -36.47 -12.89
C ALA A 209 4.66 -35.70 -12.05
N THR A 210 5.09 -34.94 -11.08
CA THR A 210 4.23 -33.97 -10.42
C THR A 210 4.62 -32.59 -10.91
N GLN A 211 3.77 -32.03 -11.77
CA GLN A 211 3.86 -30.68 -12.27
C GLN A 211 3.64 -29.68 -11.14
N PRO A 212 4.43 -28.59 -11.04
CA PRO A 212 4.12 -27.49 -10.15
C PRO A 212 3.00 -26.65 -10.76
N GLY A 213 1.88 -26.61 -10.06
CA GLY A 213 0.69 -25.85 -10.42
C GLY A 213 0.96 -24.35 -10.54
N THR A 214 0.63 -23.83 -11.68
CA THR A 214 0.61 -22.44 -12.10
C THR A 214 -0.29 -21.56 -11.22
N LYS A 215 0.30 -20.76 -10.33
CA LYS A 215 -0.33 -19.60 -9.66
C LYS A 215 0.14 -18.27 -10.24
N LEU A 216 0.44 -18.20 -11.52
CA LEU A 216 1.08 -17.02 -12.16
C LEU A 216 0.16 -16.17 -13.04
N THR A 217 -1.14 -16.44 -13.13
CA THR A 217 -1.99 -15.73 -14.11
C THR A 217 -2.83 -14.57 -13.55
N ALA A 218 -3.00 -14.48 -12.23
CA ALA A 218 -3.77 -13.38 -11.63
C ALA A 218 -2.99 -12.04 -11.55
N ASN A 219 -1.67 -12.10 -11.47
CA ASN A 219 -0.83 -10.91 -11.29
C ASN A 219 -0.54 -10.15 -12.60
N ARG A 220 -0.58 -10.82 -13.75
CA ARG A 220 -0.31 -10.17 -15.06
C ARG A 220 -1.41 -9.21 -15.52
N ARG A 221 -2.66 -9.49 -15.21
CA ARG A 221 -3.77 -8.58 -15.55
C ARG A 221 -3.78 -7.32 -14.68
N ARG A 222 -3.39 -7.44 -13.40
CA ARG A 222 -3.27 -6.30 -12.48
C ARG A 222 -2.12 -5.37 -12.86
N ALA A 223 -0.98 -5.91 -13.30
CA ALA A 223 0.17 -5.13 -13.76
C ALA A 223 -0.15 -4.31 -15.03
N ALA A 224 -0.96 -4.83 -15.93
CA ALA A 224 -1.34 -4.13 -17.15
C ALA A 224 -2.24 -2.91 -16.89
N TRP A 225 -3.14 -2.98 -15.91
CA TRP A 225 -3.99 -1.86 -15.53
C TRP A 225 -3.20 -0.76 -14.78
N LEU A 226 -2.22 -1.14 -13.98
CA LEU A 226 -1.33 -0.20 -13.27
C LEU A 226 -0.41 0.55 -14.23
N ALA A 227 0.12 -0.15 -15.24
CA ALA A 227 0.91 0.49 -16.31
C ALA A 227 0.08 1.49 -17.13
N ALA A 228 -1.21 1.19 -17.38
CA ALA A 228 -2.10 2.12 -18.08
C ALA A 228 -2.39 3.38 -17.26
N LEU A 229 -2.54 3.26 -15.93
CA LEU A 229 -2.76 4.40 -15.04
C LEU A 229 -1.52 5.30 -14.90
N THR A 230 -0.33 4.70 -14.81
CA THR A 230 0.93 5.47 -14.74
C THR A 230 1.24 6.16 -16.07
N VAL A 231 0.95 5.51 -17.20
CA VAL A 231 1.11 6.13 -18.53
C VAL A 231 0.11 7.27 -18.72
N ALA A 232 -1.13 7.11 -18.29
CA ALA A 232 -2.13 8.19 -18.33
C ALA A 232 -1.72 9.38 -17.46
N LEU A 233 -1.14 9.12 -16.27
CA LEU A 233 -0.65 10.16 -15.36
C LEU A 233 0.60 10.86 -15.93
N LEU A 234 1.51 10.11 -16.57
CA LEU A 234 2.71 10.67 -17.22
C LEU A 234 2.39 11.48 -18.46
N VAL A 235 1.40 11.06 -19.25
CA VAL A 235 0.90 11.84 -20.41
C VAL A 235 0.25 13.14 -19.94
N LEU A 236 -0.47 13.12 -18.82
CA LEU A 236 -1.02 14.32 -18.19
C LEU A 236 0.07 15.29 -17.70
N LEU A 237 1.15 14.77 -17.11
CA LEU A 237 2.30 15.58 -16.67
C LEU A 237 3.08 16.17 -17.86
N ALA A 238 3.26 15.43 -18.95
CA ALA A 238 3.97 15.89 -20.14
C ALA A 238 3.17 16.99 -20.88
N ALA A 239 1.84 16.93 -20.86
CA ALA A 239 0.98 17.99 -21.43
C ALA A 239 1.03 19.29 -20.63
N PHE A 240 1.45 19.25 -19.36
CA PHE A 240 1.52 20.41 -18.48
C PHE A 240 2.86 21.14 -18.54
N THR A 241 3.94 20.45 -18.94
CA THR A 241 5.29 21.03 -19.06
C THR A 241 5.62 21.59 -20.45
N GLY A 242 4.71 21.47 -21.41
CA GLY A 242 4.89 21.86 -22.80
C GLY A 242 4.23 23.21 -23.20
N ARG A 243 3.97 24.12 -22.24
CA ARG A 243 3.55 25.50 -22.50
C ARG A 243 4.31 26.49 -21.68
#